data_5c4ba08ca8d7eb57d1555dcb96dff3b3
#
_entry.id   5c4ba08ca8d7eb57d1555dcb96dff3b3
#
_cell.length_a   1.000
_cell.length_b   1.000
_cell.length_c   1.000
_cell.angle_alpha   90.00
_cell.angle_beta   90.00
_cell.angle_gamma   90.00
#
_symmetry.space_group_name_H-M   'P 1'
#
loop_
_entity.id
_entity.type
_entity.pdbx_description
1 polymer ?
#
loop_
_entity_poly.entity_id
_entity_poly.type
_entity_poly.pdbx_seq_one_letter_code
_entity_poly.pdbx_strand_id
1 'polypeptide(L)'
;MTKATDPVDAARLALLLSELRLPAIKAGWRHVADRADKEGWPAARFLATLAEHEVAERAKRRIERHLNEARLPPGKTLESFDFNAVPMISKAQVMALAAGDGWLDQGANLLVFGPPGVGKSHICAALGLALVENGYRVLFTRTTDLVQKLQIARRELALEAALNKLDKYHLLILDDITYVTKDQAETSVLFELISARYERRSILITANQAFAEWDKIFPDQAMTLAAIDRLVHHANIFEMNVESYRRKTALAKKRGRGRPPKRATVKSVADSDQNTDVAERQSTKQKA
;
A
#
# COMPACT_ATOMS: atom_id res chain seq x y z
N MET A 1 40.46 1.78 -39.52
CA MET A 1 39.35 1.64 -40.51
C MET A 1 38.34 0.70 -39.91
N THR A 2 37.27 1.21 -39.38
CA THR A 2 36.13 0.43 -38.85
C THR A 2 35.51 -0.32 -40.02
N LYS A 3 35.59 -1.66 -40.00
CA LYS A 3 34.82 -2.47 -40.96
C LYS A 3 33.36 -2.26 -40.67
N ALA A 4 32.65 -1.61 -41.59
CA ALA A 4 31.20 -1.48 -41.47
C ALA A 4 30.60 -2.90 -41.38
N THR A 5 29.76 -3.14 -40.42
CA THR A 5 29.04 -4.41 -40.23
C THR A 5 28.25 -4.71 -41.51
N ASP A 6 28.43 -5.88 -42.09
CA ASP A 6 27.69 -6.33 -43.28
C ASP A 6 26.17 -6.23 -42.97
N PRO A 7 25.37 -5.60 -43.86
CA PRO A 7 23.92 -5.49 -43.66
C PRO A 7 23.23 -6.85 -43.47
N VAL A 8 23.75 -7.92 -44.08
CA VAL A 8 23.23 -9.29 -43.98
C VAL A 8 23.48 -9.83 -42.56
N ASP A 9 24.69 -9.63 -42.03
CA ASP A 9 25.02 -10.05 -40.68
C ASP A 9 24.23 -9.27 -39.62
N ALA A 10 24.01 -7.96 -39.84
CA ALA A 10 23.18 -7.14 -38.95
C ALA A 10 21.72 -7.61 -38.93
N ALA A 11 21.15 -7.99 -40.09
CA ALA A 11 19.78 -8.51 -40.16
C ALA A 11 19.66 -9.88 -39.48
N ARG A 12 20.62 -10.78 -39.73
CA ARG A 12 20.69 -12.09 -39.08
C ARG A 12 20.80 -11.97 -37.55
N LEU A 13 21.67 -11.08 -37.07
CA LEU A 13 21.82 -10.82 -35.63
C LEU A 13 20.52 -10.34 -35.03
N ALA A 14 19.80 -9.42 -35.70
CA ALA A 14 18.53 -8.91 -35.19
C ALA A 14 17.44 -9.99 -35.04
N LEU A 15 17.43 -11.00 -35.94
CA LEU A 15 16.53 -12.15 -35.84
C LEU A 15 16.91 -13.05 -34.67
N LEU A 16 18.18 -13.42 -34.54
CA LEU A 16 18.68 -14.26 -33.45
C LEU A 16 18.43 -13.61 -32.05
N LEU A 17 18.69 -12.32 -31.95
CA LEU A 17 18.42 -11.58 -30.69
C LEU A 17 16.91 -11.55 -30.32
N SER A 18 16.04 -11.55 -31.35
CA SER A 18 14.59 -11.65 -31.12
C SER A 18 14.19 -13.05 -30.67
N GLU A 19 14.72 -14.10 -31.28
CA GLU A 19 14.50 -15.50 -30.93
C GLU A 19 14.97 -15.78 -29.47
N LEU A 20 16.17 -15.30 -29.14
CA LEU A 20 16.74 -15.40 -27.81
C LEU A 20 16.07 -14.45 -26.77
N ARG A 21 15.09 -13.63 -27.18
CA ARG A 21 14.40 -12.66 -26.32
C ARG A 21 15.35 -11.70 -25.61
N LEU A 22 16.30 -11.11 -26.38
CA LEU A 22 17.29 -10.14 -25.91
C LEU A 22 17.00 -8.73 -26.50
N PRO A 23 15.88 -8.09 -26.14
CA PRO A 23 15.44 -6.85 -26.78
C PRO A 23 16.33 -5.65 -26.47
N ALA A 24 16.97 -5.59 -25.27
CA ALA A 24 17.85 -4.49 -24.93
C ALA A 24 19.15 -4.56 -25.73
N ILE A 25 19.75 -5.75 -25.85
CA ILE A 25 20.89 -5.97 -26.73
C ILE A 25 20.52 -5.63 -28.18
N LYS A 26 19.37 -6.12 -28.67
CA LYS A 26 18.88 -5.83 -30.04
C LYS A 26 18.79 -4.32 -30.30
N ALA A 27 18.34 -3.52 -29.32
CA ALA A 27 18.22 -2.08 -29.48
C ALA A 27 19.58 -1.35 -29.42
N GLY A 28 20.50 -1.81 -28.57
CA GLY A 28 21.72 -1.06 -28.20
C GLY A 28 23.03 -1.58 -28.80
N TRP A 29 23.09 -2.78 -29.38
CA TRP A 29 24.34 -3.41 -29.71
C TRP A 29 25.23 -2.58 -30.67
N ARG A 30 24.64 -1.85 -31.65
CA ARG A 30 25.40 -1.03 -32.61
C ARG A 30 26.18 0.08 -31.88
N HIS A 31 25.51 0.80 -30.97
CA HIS A 31 26.16 1.86 -30.19
C HIS A 31 27.33 1.33 -29.33
N VAL A 32 27.13 0.15 -28.73
CA VAL A 32 28.20 -0.50 -27.93
C VAL A 32 29.32 -0.99 -28.83
N ALA A 33 29.01 -1.50 -30.04
CA ALA A 33 30.03 -1.93 -31.02
C ALA A 33 30.88 -0.76 -31.51
N ASP A 34 30.26 0.36 -31.90
CA ASP A 34 30.96 1.58 -32.31
C ASP A 34 31.93 2.09 -31.24
N ARG A 35 31.51 1.99 -29.98
CA ARG A 35 32.32 2.37 -28.82
C ARG A 35 33.46 1.38 -28.58
N ALA A 36 33.17 0.08 -28.65
CA ALA A 36 34.17 -0.98 -28.50
C ALA A 36 35.27 -0.88 -29.55
N ASP A 37 34.90 -0.59 -30.81
CA ASP A 37 35.85 -0.40 -31.92
C ASP A 37 36.72 0.85 -31.67
N LYS A 38 36.14 1.97 -31.24
CA LYS A 38 36.89 3.21 -30.99
C LYS A 38 37.88 3.06 -29.82
N GLU A 39 37.48 2.35 -28.75
CA GLU A 39 38.26 2.19 -27.54
C GLU A 39 39.13 0.88 -27.59
N GLY A 40 39.07 0.07 -28.64
CA GLY A 40 39.82 -1.16 -28.78
C GLY A 40 39.48 -2.21 -27.72
N TRP A 41 38.19 -2.41 -27.42
CA TRP A 41 37.77 -3.36 -26.39
C TRP A 41 38.01 -4.82 -26.80
N PRO A 42 38.48 -5.68 -25.89
CA PRO A 42 38.50 -7.11 -26.14
C PRO A 42 37.06 -7.64 -26.23
N ALA A 43 36.87 -8.70 -27.04
CA ALA A 43 35.53 -9.30 -27.28
C ALA A 43 34.79 -9.67 -26.01
N ALA A 44 35.48 -10.14 -24.96
CA ALA A 44 34.89 -10.47 -23.69
C ALA A 44 34.26 -9.25 -23.00
N ARG A 45 34.93 -8.08 -23.02
CA ARG A 45 34.39 -6.83 -22.48
C ARG A 45 33.16 -6.36 -23.24
N PHE A 46 33.19 -6.44 -24.57
CA PHE A 46 32.03 -6.09 -25.41
C PHE A 46 30.80 -6.94 -25.07
N LEU A 47 30.97 -8.27 -25.03
CA LEU A 47 29.90 -9.20 -24.69
C LEU A 47 29.38 -8.97 -23.24
N ALA A 48 30.27 -8.78 -22.28
CA ALA A 48 29.89 -8.50 -20.89
C ALA A 48 29.03 -7.23 -20.80
N THR A 49 29.45 -6.13 -21.45
CA THR A 49 28.69 -4.87 -21.46
C THR A 49 27.29 -5.03 -22.04
N LEU A 50 27.14 -5.80 -23.14
CA LEU A 50 25.83 -6.08 -23.70
C LEU A 50 24.95 -6.94 -22.78
N ALA A 51 25.54 -7.95 -22.14
CA ALA A 51 24.82 -8.81 -21.20
C ALA A 51 24.39 -8.01 -19.94
N GLU A 52 25.25 -7.18 -19.40
CA GLU A 52 24.92 -6.28 -18.27
C GLU A 52 23.77 -5.35 -18.62
N HIS A 53 23.77 -4.77 -19.82
CA HIS A 53 22.68 -3.91 -20.28
C HIS A 53 21.34 -4.67 -20.36
N GLU A 54 21.33 -5.90 -20.90
CA GLU A 54 20.11 -6.73 -20.95
C GLU A 54 19.62 -7.09 -19.54
N VAL A 55 20.53 -7.45 -18.62
CA VAL A 55 20.18 -7.77 -17.22
C VAL A 55 19.57 -6.57 -16.53
N ALA A 56 20.17 -5.37 -16.67
CA ALA A 56 19.67 -4.14 -16.09
C ALA A 56 18.27 -3.77 -16.61
N GLU A 57 18.07 -3.85 -17.94
CA GLU A 57 16.77 -3.55 -18.54
C GLU A 57 15.69 -4.58 -18.16
N ARG A 58 16.05 -5.86 -18.01
CA ARG A 58 15.11 -6.88 -17.48
C ARG A 58 14.74 -6.61 -16.04
N ALA A 59 15.70 -6.22 -15.19
CA ALA A 59 15.44 -5.86 -13.81
C ALA A 59 14.48 -4.66 -13.74
N LYS A 60 14.73 -3.61 -14.52
CA LYS A 60 13.87 -2.42 -14.61
C LYS A 60 12.44 -2.78 -15.00
N ARG A 61 12.26 -3.53 -16.12
CA ARG A 61 10.92 -3.97 -16.58
C ARG A 61 10.21 -4.86 -15.57
N ARG A 62 10.97 -5.67 -14.81
CA ARG A 62 10.41 -6.48 -13.71
C ARG A 62 9.87 -5.60 -12.60
N ILE A 63 10.64 -4.59 -12.17
CA ILE A 63 10.22 -3.63 -11.14
C ILE A 63 8.98 -2.85 -11.60
N GLU A 64 8.98 -2.30 -12.82
CA GLU A 64 7.85 -1.58 -13.40
C GLU A 64 6.56 -2.44 -13.41
N ARG A 65 6.68 -3.70 -13.80
CA ARG A 65 5.55 -4.63 -13.74
C ARG A 65 5.08 -4.89 -12.32
N HIS A 66 6.00 -5.11 -11.36
CA HIS A 66 5.65 -5.32 -9.96
C HIS A 66 5.00 -4.07 -9.36
N LEU A 67 5.43 -2.85 -9.70
CA LEU A 67 4.81 -1.60 -9.28
C LEU A 67 3.36 -1.50 -9.78
N ASN A 68 3.12 -1.80 -11.04
CA ASN A 68 1.77 -1.79 -11.62
C ASN A 68 0.85 -2.84 -10.97
N GLU A 69 1.39 -4.04 -10.64
CA GLU A 69 0.63 -5.10 -9.98
C GLU A 69 0.38 -4.81 -8.50
N ALA A 70 1.24 -4.02 -7.84
CA ALA A 70 1.22 -3.80 -6.40
C ALA A 70 0.03 -2.98 -5.90
N ARG A 71 -0.59 -2.15 -6.74
CA ARG A 71 -1.75 -1.29 -6.40
C ARG A 71 -1.49 -0.39 -5.19
N LEU A 72 -0.26 0.06 -5.02
CA LEU A 72 0.12 0.94 -3.92
C LEU A 72 -0.54 2.31 -4.07
N PRO A 73 -1.03 2.92 -2.96
CA PRO A 73 -1.54 4.28 -3.02
C PRO A 73 -0.41 5.26 -3.36
N PRO A 74 -0.64 6.20 -4.30
CA PRO A 74 0.40 7.11 -4.79
C PRO A 74 0.92 8.06 -3.71
N GLY A 75 2.17 8.49 -3.86
CA GLY A 75 2.79 9.50 -2.99
C GLY A 75 3.09 9.05 -1.57
N LYS A 76 3.16 7.75 -1.31
CA LYS A 76 3.51 7.17 -0.03
C LYS A 76 4.89 6.53 -0.12
N THR A 77 5.92 7.30 0.31
CA THR A 77 7.31 6.87 0.32
C THR A 77 7.89 6.94 1.73
N LEU A 78 9.01 6.27 1.99
CA LEU A 78 9.71 6.33 3.29
C LEU A 78 10.28 7.73 3.55
N GLU A 79 10.66 8.47 2.49
CA GLU A 79 11.16 9.85 2.57
C GLU A 79 10.06 10.82 2.97
N SER A 80 8.82 10.58 2.51
CA SER A 80 7.67 11.42 2.82
C SER A 80 7.01 11.09 4.17
N PHE A 81 7.46 10.02 4.85
CA PHE A 81 6.95 9.64 6.16
C PHE A 81 7.67 10.40 7.28
N ASP A 82 6.90 11.09 8.12
CA ASP A 82 7.43 11.83 9.27
C ASP A 82 7.65 10.91 10.47
N PHE A 83 8.85 10.36 10.59
CA PHE A 83 9.25 9.51 11.72
C PHE A 83 9.24 10.26 13.05
N ASN A 84 9.45 11.59 13.06
CA ASN A 84 9.43 12.38 14.29
C ASN A 84 8.00 12.50 14.86
N ALA A 85 6.99 12.39 14.01
CA ALA A 85 5.60 12.37 14.46
C ALA A 85 5.19 11.02 15.10
N VAL A 86 6.01 9.97 14.91
CA VAL A 86 5.74 8.60 15.43
C VAL A 86 7.02 8.02 16.04
N PRO A 87 7.50 8.57 17.19
CA PRO A 87 8.82 8.24 17.74
C PRO A 87 8.96 6.80 18.26
N MET A 88 7.85 6.07 18.44
CA MET A 88 7.86 4.65 18.82
C MET A 88 8.26 3.72 17.65
N ILE A 89 8.27 4.21 16.40
CA ILE A 89 8.74 3.43 15.25
C ILE A 89 10.17 3.81 14.94
N SER A 90 11.09 2.86 15.07
CA SER A 90 12.48 3.05 14.70
C SER A 90 12.63 3.13 13.18
N LYS A 91 13.17 4.25 12.67
CA LYS A 91 13.52 4.38 11.25
C LYS A 91 14.47 3.27 10.80
N ALA A 92 15.46 2.92 11.62
CA ALA A 92 16.42 1.86 11.32
C ALA A 92 15.73 0.49 11.16
N GLN A 93 14.76 0.16 12.03
CA GLN A 93 13.98 -1.06 11.92
C GLN A 93 13.13 -1.09 10.64
N VAL A 94 12.49 0.03 10.28
CA VAL A 94 11.72 0.11 9.03
C VAL A 94 12.61 -0.03 7.81
N MET A 95 13.82 0.56 7.82
CA MET A 95 14.78 0.41 6.73
C MET A 95 15.30 -1.03 6.61
N ALA A 96 15.53 -1.73 7.72
CA ALA A 96 15.86 -3.15 7.71
C ALA A 96 14.75 -4.01 7.13
N LEU A 97 13.49 -3.74 7.49
CA LEU A 97 12.34 -4.43 6.89
C LEU A 97 12.17 -4.11 5.40
N ALA A 98 12.52 -2.89 4.97
CA ALA A 98 12.46 -2.46 3.57
C ALA A 98 13.48 -3.19 2.68
N ALA A 99 14.60 -3.66 3.23
CA ALA A 99 15.55 -4.50 2.52
C ALA A 99 14.94 -5.84 2.12
N GLY A 100 13.96 -6.34 2.88
CA GLY A 100 13.20 -7.56 2.57
C GLY A 100 13.89 -8.86 2.98
N ASP A 101 15.18 -8.79 3.26
CA ASP A 101 16.00 -9.95 3.57
C ASP A 101 15.55 -10.62 4.88
N GLY A 102 15.52 -11.92 4.85
CA GLY A 102 15.27 -12.77 6.01
C GLY A 102 13.79 -12.87 6.43
N TRP A 103 13.08 -11.77 6.69
CA TRP A 103 11.71 -11.86 7.19
C TRP A 103 10.69 -12.31 6.13
N LEU A 104 10.81 -11.86 4.87
CA LEU A 104 9.94 -12.31 3.78
C LEU A 104 10.21 -13.77 3.40
N ASP A 105 11.47 -14.21 3.44
CA ASP A 105 11.87 -15.57 3.10
C ASP A 105 11.41 -16.57 4.16
N GLN A 106 11.29 -16.11 5.42
CA GLN A 106 10.77 -16.90 6.54
C GLN A 106 9.24 -16.90 6.61
N GLY A 107 8.55 -16.15 5.73
CA GLY A 107 7.10 -15.98 5.80
C GLY A 107 6.65 -15.21 7.05
N ALA A 108 7.54 -14.43 7.67
CA ALA A 108 7.23 -13.64 8.85
C ALA A 108 6.24 -12.51 8.52
N ASN A 109 5.40 -12.15 9.49
CA ASN A 109 4.36 -11.14 9.32
C ASN A 109 4.78 -9.77 9.86
N LEU A 110 4.07 -8.71 9.46
CA LEU A 110 4.16 -7.39 10.06
C LEU A 110 2.76 -6.90 10.44
N LEU A 111 2.58 -6.55 11.71
CA LEU A 111 1.31 -6.11 12.24
C LEU A 111 1.45 -4.67 12.73
N VAL A 112 0.58 -3.78 12.25
CA VAL A 112 0.66 -2.34 12.51
C VAL A 112 -0.64 -1.86 13.14
N PHE A 113 -0.57 -1.50 14.41
CA PHE A 113 -1.70 -1.07 15.22
C PHE A 113 -1.67 0.43 15.50
N GLY A 114 -2.82 1.00 15.75
CA GLY A 114 -2.94 2.37 16.23
C GLY A 114 -4.22 3.07 15.77
N PRO A 115 -4.57 4.22 16.38
CA PRO A 115 -5.79 4.93 16.06
C PRO A 115 -5.85 5.40 14.59
N PRO A 116 -7.04 5.75 14.09
CA PRO A 116 -7.18 6.26 12.72
C PRO A 116 -6.38 7.56 12.49
N GLY A 117 -5.70 7.64 11.34
CA GLY A 117 -5.01 8.86 10.92
C GLY A 117 -3.58 9.04 11.43
N VAL A 118 -3.00 8.06 12.12
CA VAL A 118 -1.61 8.12 12.62
C VAL A 118 -0.55 7.79 11.56
N GLY A 119 -0.95 7.32 10.38
CA GLY A 119 -0.01 7.03 9.29
C GLY A 119 0.22 5.55 8.99
N LYS A 120 -0.56 4.61 9.58
CA LYS A 120 -0.43 3.15 9.33
C LYS A 120 -0.37 2.80 7.85
N SER A 121 -1.40 3.16 7.08
CA SER A 121 -1.45 2.88 5.63
C SER A 121 -0.33 3.60 4.85
N HIS A 122 0.21 4.72 5.38
CA HIS A 122 1.35 5.40 4.77
C HIS A 122 2.62 4.56 4.92
N ILE A 123 2.99 4.21 6.15
CA ILE A 123 4.22 3.44 6.41
C ILE A 123 4.17 2.07 5.71
N CYS A 124 3.00 1.40 5.70
CA CYS A 124 2.82 0.11 5.04
C CYS A 124 2.95 0.20 3.52
N ALA A 125 2.36 1.24 2.90
CA ALA A 125 2.51 1.47 1.47
C ALA A 125 3.94 1.86 1.09
N ALA A 126 4.60 2.70 1.90
CA ALA A 126 5.98 3.11 1.70
C ALA A 126 6.95 1.92 1.81
N LEU A 127 6.74 1.03 2.79
CA LEU A 127 7.48 -0.22 2.92
C LEU A 127 7.23 -1.14 1.71
N GLY A 128 5.98 -1.26 1.27
CA GLY A 128 5.61 -2.02 0.09
C GLY A 128 6.30 -1.49 -1.18
N LEU A 129 6.42 -0.17 -1.33
CA LEU A 129 7.12 0.46 -2.45
C LEU A 129 8.62 0.10 -2.43
N ALA A 130 9.29 0.29 -1.29
CA ALA A 130 10.71 -0.05 -1.15
C ALA A 130 10.99 -1.53 -1.43
N LEU A 131 10.12 -2.43 -0.98
CA LEU A 131 10.22 -3.86 -1.29
C LEU A 131 10.05 -4.16 -2.78
N VAL A 132 9.16 -3.46 -3.48
CA VAL A 132 9.01 -3.62 -4.94
C VAL A 132 10.26 -3.13 -5.66
N GLU A 133 10.85 -2.02 -5.25
CA GLU A 133 12.12 -1.50 -5.78
C GLU A 133 13.28 -2.49 -5.57
N ASN A 134 13.26 -3.24 -4.47
CA ASN A 134 14.16 -4.36 -4.19
C ASN A 134 13.79 -5.68 -4.92
N GLY A 135 12.80 -5.63 -5.82
CA GLY A 135 12.43 -6.74 -6.71
C GLY A 135 11.40 -7.71 -6.17
N TYR A 136 10.87 -7.51 -4.95
CA TYR A 136 9.81 -8.33 -4.38
C TYR A 136 8.46 -8.04 -5.04
N ARG A 137 7.59 -9.05 -5.10
CA ARG A 137 6.20 -8.86 -5.54
C ARG A 137 5.34 -8.58 -4.32
N VAL A 138 4.73 -7.41 -4.29
CA VAL A 138 3.84 -6.93 -3.23
C VAL A 138 2.45 -6.71 -3.81
N LEU A 139 1.40 -6.94 -3.03
CA LEU A 139 0.04 -6.52 -3.35
C LEU A 139 -0.53 -5.75 -2.17
N PHE A 140 -0.96 -4.52 -2.41
CA PHE A 140 -1.72 -3.70 -1.48
C PHE A 140 -3.20 -3.80 -1.80
N THR A 141 -4.03 -4.09 -0.78
CA THR A 141 -5.48 -4.15 -0.93
C THR A 141 -6.16 -3.80 0.39
N ARG A 142 -7.36 -3.27 0.32
CA ARG A 142 -8.23 -3.20 1.51
C ARG A 142 -8.67 -4.61 1.88
N THR A 143 -8.74 -4.90 3.16
CA THR A 143 -9.14 -6.24 3.62
C THR A 143 -10.54 -6.59 3.14
N THR A 144 -11.49 -5.65 3.21
CA THR A 144 -12.87 -5.82 2.73
C THR A 144 -12.94 -6.19 1.25
N ASP A 145 -12.16 -5.49 0.40
CA ASP A 145 -12.17 -5.75 -1.06
C ASP A 145 -11.64 -7.16 -1.39
N LEU A 146 -10.64 -7.61 -0.63
CA LEU A 146 -10.08 -8.95 -0.82
C LEU A 146 -11.04 -10.03 -0.34
N VAL A 147 -11.62 -9.85 0.85
CA VAL A 147 -12.61 -10.78 1.43
C VAL A 147 -13.79 -10.97 0.47
N GLN A 148 -14.35 -9.89 -0.09
CA GLN A 148 -15.41 -9.99 -1.08
C GLN A 148 -15.02 -10.81 -2.32
N LYS A 149 -13.81 -10.61 -2.85
CA LYS A 149 -13.30 -11.40 -3.99
C LYS A 149 -13.13 -12.88 -3.64
N LEU A 150 -12.64 -13.19 -2.45
CA LEU A 150 -12.48 -14.56 -1.99
C LEU A 150 -13.84 -15.23 -1.74
N GLN A 151 -14.84 -14.49 -1.24
CA GLN A 151 -16.21 -15.01 -1.10
C GLN A 151 -16.85 -15.33 -2.45
N ILE A 152 -16.66 -14.46 -3.46
CA ILE A 152 -17.12 -14.74 -4.83
C ILE A 152 -16.44 -16.02 -5.34
N ALA A 153 -15.12 -16.11 -5.22
CA ALA A 153 -14.37 -17.30 -5.64
C ALA A 153 -14.84 -18.56 -4.91
N ARG A 154 -15.20 -18.45 -3.62
CA ARG A 154 -15.77 -19.58 -2.85
C ARG A 154 -17.12 -20.03 -3.43
N ARG A 155 -18.03 -19.10 -3.74
CA ARG A 155 -19.32 -19.41 -4.36
C ARG A 155 -19.17 -20.08 -5.73
N GLU A 156 -18.14 -19.71 -6.46
CA GLU A 156 -17.77 -20.27 -7.77
C GLU A 156 -16.93 -21.55 -7.69
N LEU A 157 -16.72 -22.10 -6.48
CA LEU A 157 -15.87 -23.28 -6.22
C LEU A 157 -14.41 -23.10 -6.71
N ALA A 158 -13.93 -21.87 -6.77
CA ALA A 158 -12.61 -21.47 -7.27
C ALA A 158 -11.72 -20.85 -6.18
N LEU A 159 -12.06 -21.01 -4.89
CA LEU A 159 -11.32 -20.38 -3.79
C LEU A 159 -9.84 -20.80 -3.76
N GLU A 160 -9.56 -22.10 -3.91
CA GLU A 160 -8.19 -22.60 -3.95
C GLU A 160 -7.38 -21.95 -5.08
N ALA A 161 -7.95 -21.86 -6.28
CA ALA A 161 -7.31 -21.20 -7.39
C ALA A 161 -7.07 -19.69 -7.15
N ALA A 162 -7.98 -19.03 -6.42
CA ALA A 162 -7.82 -17.64 -6.01
C ALA A 162 -6.70 -17.46 -4.97
N LEU A 163 -6.59 -18.34 -3.97
CA LEU A 163 -5.51 -18.36 -2.99
C LEU A 163 -4.15 -18.62 -3.67
N ASN A 164 -4.07 -19.59 -4.56
CA ASN A 164 -2.87 -19.92 -5.33
C ASN A 164 -2.40 -18.72 -6.21
N LYS A 165 -3.34 -17.91 -6.75
CA LYS A 165 -2.99 -16.66 -7.46
C LYS A 165 -2.37 -15.61 -6.52
N LEU A 166 -2.73 -15.60 -5.25
CA LEU A 166 -2.14 -14.69 -4.25
C LEU A 166 -0.75 -15.15 -3.80
N ASP A 167 -0.42 -16.43 -3.87
CA ASP A 167 0.89 -16.97 -3.49
C ASP A 167 2.06 -16.45 -4.35
N LYS A 168 1.78 -15.91 -5.52
CA LYS A 168 2.79 -15.22 -6.35
C LYS A 168 3.37 -13.97 -5.68
N TYR A 169 2.68 -13.37 -4.71
CA TYR A 169 3.13 -12.20 -3.98
C TYR A 169 3.91 -12.62 -2.72
N HIS A 170 5.14 -12.12 -2.57
CA HIS A 170 5.96 -12.32 -1.38
C HIS A 170 5.29 -11.68 -0.17
N LEU A 171 4.73 -10.47 -0.36
CA LEU A 171 4.01 -9.73 0.67
C LEU A 171 2.60 -9.37 0.22
N LEU A 172 1.62 -9.66 1.07
CA LEU A 172 0.24 -9.18 0.93
C LEU A 172 -0.03 -8.14 2.01
N ILE A 173 -0.34 -6.90 1.62
CA ILE A 173 -0.69 -5.80 2.53
C ILE A 173 -2.21 -5.71 2.60
N LEU A 174 -2.75 -6.04 3.77
CA LEU A 174 -4.17 -5.98 4.11
C LEU A 174 -4.43 -4.71 4.93
N ASP A 175 -4.88 -3.66 4.24
CA ASP A 175 -5.15 -2.40 4.91
C ASP A 175 -6.54 -2.45 5.57
N ASP A 176 -6.56 -2.13 6.86
CA ASP A 176 -7.73 -2.01 7.73
C ASP A 176 -8.58 -3.27 7.89
N ILE A 177 -8.08 -4.20 8.69
CA ILE A 177 -8.79 -5.46 9.01
C ILE A 177 -10.05 -5.23 9.87
N THR A 178 -10.14 -4.12 10.59
CA THR A 178 -11.21 -3.87 11.57
C THR A 178 -12.58 -3.62 10.96
N TYR A 179 -12.66 -3.36 9.65
CA TYR A 179 -13.92 -3.20 8.92
C TYR A 179 -14.50 -4.50 8.34
N VAL A 180 -13.84 -5.65 8.58
CA VAL A 180 -14.44 -6.95 8.26
C VAL A 180 -15.61 -7.18 9.23
N THR A 181 -16.80 -7.35 8.70
CA THR A 181 -17.98 -7.62 9.51
C THR A 181 -17.91 -9.04 10.08
N LYS A 182 -18.52 -9.26 11.25
CA LYS A 182 -18.56 -10.57 11.94
C LYS A 182 -19.38 -11.63 11.21
N ASP A 183 -19.53 -11.53 9.90
CA ASP A 183 -20.16 -12.58 9.12
C ASP A 183 -19.23 -13.81 9.04
N GLN A 184 -19.74 -14.97 9.41
CA GLN A 184 -18.99 -16.22 9.41
C GLN A 184 -18.42 -16.55 8.02
N ALA A 185 -19.12 -16.16 6.94
CA ALA A 185 -18.65 -16.38 5.59
C ALA A 185 -17.44 -15.49 5.24
N GLU A 186 -17.40 -14.23 5.72
CA GLU A 186 -16.29 -13.30 5.51
C GLU A 186 -15.04 -13.70 6.30
N THR A 187 -15.23 -14.02 7.57
CA THR A 187 -14.13 -14.40 8.46
C THR A 187 -13.52 -15.75 8.10
N SER A 188 -14.33 -16.70 7.61
CA SER A 188 -13.86 -18.00 7.16
C SER A 188 -12.88 -17.91 5.98
N VAL A 189 -13.16 -17.11 4.95
CA VAL A 189 -12.24 -16.94 3.80
C VAL A 189 -10.97 -16.21 4.21
N LEU A 190 -11.06 -15.27 5.16
CA LEU A 190 -9.89 -14.59 5.72
C LEU A 190 -9.00 -15.57 6.51
N PHE A 191 -9.61 -16.44 7.32
CA PHE A 191 -8.90 -17.48 8.04
C PHE A 191 -8.19 -18.46 7.11
N GLU A 192 -8.85 -18.88 6.02
CA GLU A 192 -8.23 -19.74 5.01
C GLU A 192 -7.05 -19.06 4.32
N LEU A 193 -7.15 -17.74 4.02
CA LEU A 193 -6.05 -16.97 3.47
C LEU A 193 -4.85 -16.93 4.44
N ILE A 194 -5.09 -16.62 5.73
CA ILE A 194 -4.05 -16.60 6.76
C ILE A 194 -3.38 -17.98 6.87
N SER A 195 -4.19 -19.04 6.92
CA SER A 195 -3.71 -20.42 7.04
C SER A 195 -2.90 -20.85 5.81
N ALA A 196 -3.34 -20.52 4.60
CA ALA A 196 -2.64 -20.85 3.36
C ALA A 196 -1.27 -20.16 3.24
N ARG A 197 -1.10 -18.98 3.85
CA ARG A 197 0.15 -18.22 3.80
C ARG A 197 1.08 -18.45 5.00
N TYR A 198 0.58 -19.04 6.06
CA TYR A 198 1.34 -19.31 7.28
C TYR A 198 2.67 -20.02 6.99
N GLU A 199 3.79 -19.48 7.48
CA GLU A 199 5.19 -19.94 7.29
C GLU A 199 5.63 -20.07 5.81
N ARG A 200 4.87 -19.54 4.87
CA ARG A 200 5.17 -19.61 3.43
C ARG A 200 5.31 -18.25 2.77
N ARG A 201 4.46 -17.32 3.14
CA ARG A 201 4.37 -15.99 2.54
C ARG A 201 3.91 -14.97 3.56
N SER A 202 4.54 -13.83 3.56
CA SER A 202 4.29 -12.79 4.55
C SER A 202 2.97 -12.06 4.32
N ILE A 203 2.32 -11.68 5.43
CA ILE A 203 1.17 -10.80 5.46
C ILE A 203 1.54 -9.57 6.29
N LEU A 204 1.19 -8.38 5.80
CA LEU A 204 1.22 -7.14 6.54
C LEU A 204 -0.21 -6.69 6.78
N ILE A 205 -0.58 -6.49 8.05
CA ILE A 205 -1.93 -6.09 8.43
C ILE A 205 -1.89 -4.74 9.13
N THR A 206 -2.81 -3.84 8.76
CA THR A 206 -3.10 -2.67 9.57
C THR A 206 -4.41 -2.84 10.33
N ALA A 207 -4.43 -2.44 11.61
CA ALA A 207 -5.63 -2.47 12.42
C ALA A 207 -5.76 -1.20 13.27
N ASN A 208 -6.99 -0.78 13.54
CA ASN A 208 -7.26 0.36 14.41
C ASN A 208 -7.26 -0.03 15.89
N GLN A 209 -7.39 -1.32 16.16
CA GLN A 209 -7.54 -1.91 17.50
C GLN A 209 -6.41 -2.90 17.77
N ALA A 210 -5.98 -2.98 19.02
CA ALA A 210 -5.01 -3.97 19.48
C ALA A 210 -5.62 -5.40 19.47
N PHE A 211 -4.77 -6.42 19.59
CA PHE A 211 -5.20 -7.84 19.58
C PHE A 211 -6.30 -8.17 20.59
N ALA A 212 -6.32 -7.52 21.76
CA ALA A 212 -7.32 -7.75 22.78
C ALA A 212 -8.78 -7.50 22.31
N GLU A 213 -8.95 -6.81 21.18
CA GLU A 213 -10.26 -6.52 20.61
C GLU A 213 -10.56 -7.34 19.33
N TRP A 214 -9.69 -8.26 18.95
CA TRP A 214 -9.86 -9.08 17.75
C TRP A 214 -10.89 -10.20 17.89
N ASP A 215 -11.30 -10.53 19.12
CA ASP A 215 -12.49 -11.34 19.40
C ASP A 215 -13.77 -10.76 18.79
N LYS A 216 -13.73 -9.45 18.45
CA LYS A 216 -14.81 -8.77 17.73
C LYS A 216 -14.74 -8.93 16.22
N ILE A 217 -13.63 -9.40 15.68
CA ILE A 217 -13.45 -9.61 14.21
C ILE A 217 -13.99 -10.98 13.78
N PHE A 218 -13.66 -12.02 14.53
CA PHE A 218 -14.11 -13.37 14.23
C PHE A 218 -15.29 -13.75 15.12
N PRO A 219 -16.34 -14.42 14.58
CA PRO A 219 -17.51 -14.81 15.36
C PRO A 219 -17.22 -15.99 16.30
N ASP A 220 -16.21 -16.79 15.98
CA ASP A 220 -15.79 -17.96 16.76
C ASP A 220 -14.46 -17.67 17.48
N GLN A 221 -14.46 -17.86 18.80
CA GLN A 221 -13.29 -17.66 19.66
C GLN A 221 -12.14 -18.59 19.29
N ALA A 222 -12.41 -19.85 18.95
CA ALA A 222 -11.38 -20.80 18.56
C ALA A 222 -10.72 -20.40 17.24
N MET A 223 -11.51 -19.93 16.27
CA MET A 223 -11.01 -19.40 15.00
C MET A 223 -10.18 -18.13 15.22
N THR A 224 -10.61 -17.24 16.13
CA THR A 224 -9.88 -16.03 16.52
C THR A 224 -8.50 -16.37 17.06
N LEU A 225 -8.44 -17.26 18.05
CA LEU A 225 -7.19 -17.70 18.67
C LEU A 225 -6.24 -18.32 17.62
N ALA A 226 -6.76 -19.22 16.78
CA ALA A 226 -5.98 -19.87 15.74
C ALA A 226 -5.47 -18.90 14.65
N ALA A 227 -6.23 -17.86 14.31
CA ALA A 227 -5.81 -16.82 13.37
C ALA A 227 -4.73 -15.92 13.98
N ILE A 228 -4.94 -15.48 15.23
CA ILE A 228 -3.96 -14.65 15.96
C ILE A 228 -2.65 -15.40 16.12
N ASP A 229 -2.70 -16.66 16.58
CA ASP A 229 -1.52 -17.51 16.78
C ASP A 229 -0.67 -17.58 15.50
N ARG A 230 -1.28 -17.86 14.34
CA ARG A 230 -0.59 -17.90 13.05
C ARG A 230 -0.02 -16.54 12.61
N LEU A 231 -0.73 -15.46 12.90
CA LEU A 231 -0.29 -14.11 12.51
C LEU A 231 0.85 -13.60 13.38
N VAL A 232 0.83 -13.92 14.68
CA VAL A 232 1.83 -13.44 15.67
C VAL A 232 3.10 -14.27 15.64
N HIS A 233 3.00 -15.54 15.28
CA HIS A 233 4.15 -16.42 15.16
C HIS A 233 5.13 -15.86 14.13
N HIS A 234 6.32 -15.49 14.57
CA HIS A 234 7.35 -14.79 13.77
C HIS A 234 6.95 -13.39 13.27
N ALA A 235 6.07 -12.66 13.99
CA ALA A 235 5.64 -11.33 13.56
C ALA A 235 6.49 -10.19 14.15
N ASN A 236 6.72 -9.17 13.33
CA ASN A 236 7.08 -7.84 13.79
C ASN A 236 5.80 -7.07 14.14
N ILE A 237 5.80 -6.35 15.26
CA ILE A 237 4.62 -5.60 15.70
C ILE A 237 4.99 -4.14 15.88
N PHE A 238 4.25 -3.25 15.21
CA PHE A 238 4.36 -1.81 15.36
C PHE A 238 3.09 -1.25 16.02
N GLU A 239 3.25 -0.56 17.14
CA GLU A 239 2.16 0.15 17.81
C GLU A 239 2.36 1.66 17.65
N MET A 240 1.41 2.31 16.98
CA MET A 240 1.45 3.75 16.68
C MET A 240 0.48 4.52 17.57
N ASN A 241 0.81 4.66 18.85
CA ASN A 241 -0.02 5.32 19.85
C ASN A 241 0.24 6.84 19.90
N VAL A 242 -0.08 7.55 18.81
CA VAL A 242 0.06 9.00 18.68
C VAL A 242 -1.25 9.65 18.25
N GLU A 243 -1.34 10.99 18.42
CA GLU A 243 -2.46 11.74 17.87
C GLU A 243 -2.52 11.71 16.35
N SER A 244 -3.74 11.78 15.82
CA SER A 244 -3.98 11.77 14.38
C SER A 244 -3.21 12.87 13.63
N TYR A 245 -2.28 12.47 12.78
CA TYR A 245 -1.54 13.35 11.88
C TYR A 245 -2.47 14.12 10.93
N ARG A 246 -3.53 13.47 10.44
CA ARG A 246 -4.57 14.10 9.60
C ARG A 246 -5.23 15.27 10.32
N ARG A 247 -5.54 15.11 11.63
CA ARG A 247 -6.16 16.15 12.44
C ARG A 247 -5.17 17.31 12.67
N LYS A 248 -3.91 17.03 13.01
CA LYS A 248 -2.85 18.04 13.19
C LYS A 248 -2.66 18.85 11.91
N THR A 249 -2.53 18.20 10.76
CA THR A 249 -2.33 18.86 9.46
C THR A 249 -3.54 19.69 9.04
N ALA A 250 -4.76 19.20 9.28
CA ALA A 250 -5.99 19.95 9.00
C ALA A 250 -6.10 21.20 9.87
N LEU A 251 -5.74 21.11 11.15
CA LEU A 251 -5.73 22.26 12.07
C LEU A 251 -4.65 23.28 11.71
N ALA A 252 -3.44 22.82 11.31
CA ALA A 252 -2.36 23.68 10.86
C ALA A 252 -2.76 24.45 9.59
N LYS A 253 -3.35 23.77 8.59
CA LYS A 253 -3.88 24.42 7.37
C LYS A 253 -4.99 25.42 7.66
N LYS A 254 -5.83 25.18 8.69
CA LYS A 254 -6.89 26.10 9.11
C LYS A 254 -6.32 27.33 9.82
N ARG A 255 -5.20 27.18 10.56
CA ARG A 255 -4.47 28.29 11.19
C ARG A 255 -3.67 29.12 10.19
N GLY A 256 -3.12 28.53 9.12
CA GLY A 256 -2.34 29.20 8.08
C GLY A 256 -3.17 29.97 7.04
N ARG A 257 -4.47 29.69 6.93
CA ARG A 257 -5.41 30.50 6.13
C ARG A 257 -5.94 31.61 7.01
N GLY A 258 -5.23 32.76 7.06
CA GLY A 258 -5.55 34.01 7.73
C GLY A 258 -6.83 34.07 8.55
N ARG A 259 -6.75 34.79 9.69
CA ARG A 259 -7.87 35.05 10.60
C ARG A 259 -9.15 35.34 9.81
N PRO A 260 -10.25 34.57 9.96
CA PRO A 260 -11.50 34.93 9.33
C PRO A 260 -11.89 36.32 9.81
N PRO A 261 -12.49 37.19 8.94
CA PRO A 261 -12.90 38.51 9.36
C PRO A 261 -13.78 38.40 10.59
N LYS A 262 -13.43 39.14 11.64
CA LYS A 262 -14.27 39.26 12.82
C LYS A 262 -15.60 39.87 12.36
N ARG A 263 -16.67 39.14 12.63
CA ARG A 263 -18.08 39.52 12.48
C ARG A 263 -18.63 39.53 11.06
N ALA A 264 -19.27 38.43 10.70
CA ALA A 264 -20.54 38.55 9.99
C ALA A 264 -21.56 38.94 11.07
N THR A 265 -21.94 40.20 11.10
CA THR A 265 -23.10 40.67 11.86
C THR A 265 -24.31 40.13 11.12
N VAL A 266 -24.96 39.14 11.69
CA VAL A 266 -26.34 38.81 11.32
C VAL A 266 -27.16 40.01 11.74
N LYS A 267 -27.60 40.88 10.81
CA LYS A 267 -28.67 41.83 11.06
C LYS A 267 -29.92 41.00 11.32
N SER A 268 -30.33 40.96 12.56
CA SER A 268 -31.68 40.54 12.95
C SER A 268 -32.65 41.56 12.34
N VAL A 269 -33.48 41.10 11.43
CA VAL A 269 -34.70 41.84 11.03
C VAL A 269 -35.69 41.70 12.19
N ALA A 270 -35.66 42.68 13.06
CA ALA A 270 -36.72 42.95 14.04
C ALA A 270 -36.58 44.43 14.37
N ASP A 271 -37.32 45.25 13.66
CA ASP A 271 -37.92 46.51 14.08
C ASP A 271 -38.56 47.19 12.90
N SER A 272 -39.80 46.87 12.63
CA SER A 272 -40.76 47.76 12.03
C SER A 272 -42.15 47.14 12.36
N ASP A 273 -42.69 47.57 13.49
CA ASP A 273 -44.09 48.00 13.57
C ASP A 273 -44.39 48.36 15.04
N GLN A 274 -44.15 49.63 15.32
CA GLN A 274 -44.89 50.36 16.33
C GLN A 274 -45.79 51.28 15.53
N ASN A 275 -47.08 51.09 15.57
CA ASN A 275 -48.05 52.10 15.94
C ASN A 275 -49.44 51.67 15.50
N THR A 276 -50.32 51.53 16.42
CA THR A 276 -51.70 52.13 16.53
C THR A 276 -52.43 51.44 17.66
N ASP A 277 -52.46 52.13 18.66
CA ASP A 277 -53.56 52.82 19.35
C ASP A 277 -54.84 52.02 19.69
N VAL A 278 -55.07 52.05 21.00
CA VAL A 278 -56.27 52.47 21.69
C VAL A 278 -57.40 51.47 21.93
N ALA A 279 -57.65 51.39 23.21
CA ALA A 279 -58.96 51.31 23.91
C ALA A 279 -59.65 49.94 24.00
N GLU A 280 -59.87 49.61 25.09
CA GLU A 280 -60.98 49.60 25.99
C GLU A 280 -61.24 48.26 26.72
N ARG A 281 -61.09 48.36 28.04
CA ARG A 281 -62.06 48.04 29.08
C ARG A 281 -62.51 46.59 29.30
N GLN A 282 -62.13 46.26 30.51
CA GLN A 282 -63.10 45.76 31.54
C GLN A 282 -63.92 44.52 31.17
N SER A 283 -63.83 43.50 31.84
CA SER A 283 -64.43 43.24 33.13
C SER A 283 -64.62 41.71 33.32
N THR A 284 -64.36 41.36 34.45
CA THR A 284 -65.21 40.64 35.42
C THR A 284 -65.24 39.11 35.32
N LYS A 285 -64.71 38.60 36.39
CA LYS A 285 -65.32 37.59 37.28
C LYS A 285 -65.64 36.20 36.77
N GLN A 286 -65.05 35.31 37.49
CA GLN A 286 -65.69 34.32 38.33
C GLN A 286 -66.08 32.97 37.72
N LYS A 287 -65.62 31.99 38.49
CA LYS A 287 -66.23 30.67 38.77
C LYS A 287 -66.16 29.67 37.58
N ALA A 288 -65.54 28.57 37.74
CA ALA A 288 -65.62 27.56 38.79
C ALA A 288 -64.34 26.71 38.73
#